data_f57f287e0345c9aa7dccde77ebb73eab
#
_entry.id   f57f287e0345c9aa7dccde77ebb73eab
#
_cell.length_a   1.000
_cell.length_b   1.000
_cell.length_c   1.000
_cell.angle_alpha   90.00
_cell.angle_beta   90.00
_cell.angle_gamma   90.00
#
_symmetry.space_group_name_H-M   'P 1'
#
loop_
_entity.id
_entity.type
_entity.pdbx_description
1 polymer ?
#
loop_
_entity_poly.entity_id
_entity_poly.type
_entity_poly.pdbx_seq_one_letter_code
_entity_poly.pdbx_strand_id
1 'polypeptide(L)'
;QPVPEEPVQKVKKKKEPKPKKTKPKSQGITNATLLKGIFIVCAGWSIYFISPLSKVSDIEVVGLNQVPVELVQENDGITKGQSIWTILANRYRTANLLKNASPKIKDASVQLVAWNKMRLNIEENPAVGYYQSGDKHYELLEDGQIIEVEADAMPKDYPLLYMFTDDSQYQALAKQLEKVPASVIREIVEIQYP
;
A
#
# COMPACT_ATOMS: atom_id res chain seq x y z
N GLN A 1 -1.30 114.67 24.74
CA GLN A 1 -1.48 113.41 25.47
C GLN A 1 -1.65 112.29 24.47
N PRO A 2 -0.85 111.17 24.53
CA PRO A 2 -0.96 110.07 23.65
C PRO A 2 -2.03 109.04 24.10
N VAL A 3 -2.78 108.55 23.15
CA VAL A 3 -3.80 107.52 23.29
C VAL A 3 -3.10 106.16 23.55
N PRO A 4 -3.58 105.35 24.49
CA PRO A 4 -2.99 104.04 24.75
C PRO A 4 -3.38 102.98 23.65
N GLU A 5 -2.40 102.31 23.10
CA GLU A 5 -2.61 101.20 22.22
C GLU A 5 -3.18 99.98 22.98
N GLU A 6 -4.28 99.44 22.48
CA GLU A 6 -4.83 98.14 22.96
C GLU A 6 -3.99 96.94 22.44
N PRO A 7 -3.81 95.98 23.27
CA PRO A 7 -3.00 94.80 22.84
C PRO A 7 -3.77 93.88 21.90
N VAL A 8 -3.19 93.63 20.71
CA VAL A 8 -3.68 92.74 19.71
C VAL A 8 -3.73 91.28 20.27
N GLN A 9 -4.91 90.77 20.43
CA GLN A 9 -5.13 89.38 20.80
C GLN A 9 -4.71 88.45 19.64
N LYS A 10 -3.68 87.64 19.90
CA LYS A 10 -3.26 86.53 18.98
C LYS A 10 -4.37 85.51 18.90
N VAL A 11 -5.09 85.45 17.78
CA VAL A 11 -6.04 84.40 17.42
C VAL A 11 -5.27 83.06 17.31
N LYS A 12 -5.46 82.16 18.27
CA LYS A 12 -4.96 80.77 18.20
C LYS A 12 -5.68 80.03 17.05
N LYS A 13 -4.98 79.76 15.94
CA LYS A 13 -5.47 78.88 14.89
C LYS A 13 -5.83 77.52 15.47
N LYS A 14 -7.13 77.18 15.48
CA LYS A 14 -7.71 75.93 15.86
C LYS A 14 -7.18 74.86 14.89
N LYS A 15 -6.30 73.93 15.34
CA LYS A 15 -5.81 72.84 14.55
C LYS A 15 -6.99 71.97 14.13
N GLU A 16 -7.22 71.82 12.83
CA GLU A 16 -8.19 70.89 12.30
C GLU A 16 -7.85 69.43 12.76
N PRO A 17 -8.87 68.68 13.20
CA PRO A 17 -8.63 67.29 13.62
C PRO A 17 -8.23 66.44 12.40
N LYS A 18 -7.02 65.84 12.44
CA LYS A 18 -6.55 64.92 11.42
C LYS A 18 -7.57 63.80 11.24
N PRO A 19 -7.92 63.41 10.02
CA PRO A 19 -8.85 62.32 9.78
C PRO A 19 -8.32 61.04 10.46
N LYS A 20 -9.12 60.45 11.36
CA LYS A 20 -8.82 59.15 11.97
C LYS A 20 -8.77 58.13 10.85
N LYS A 21 -7.58 57.58 10.59
CA LYS A 21 -7.42 56.40 9.73
C LYS A 21 -8.25 55.26 10.34
N THR A 22 -9.41 55.01 9.78
CA THR A 22 -10.21 53.84 10.09
C THR A 22 -9.40 52.63 9.65
N LYS A 23 -8.91 51.85 10.61
CA LYS A 23 -8.34 50.54 10.34
C LYS A 23 -9.38 49.73 9.54
N PRO A 24 -9.00 49.05 8.43
CA PRO A 24 -9.95 48.23 7.74
C PRO A 24 -10.48 47.22 8.75
N LYS A 25 -11.80 47.15 8.95
CA LYS A 25 -12.45 46.09 9.71
C LYS A 25 -12.03 44.80 9.05
N SER A 26 -11.38 43.87 9.78
CA SER A 26 -11.19 42.51 9.33
C SER A 26 -12.57 41.97 8.99
N GLN A 27 -12.86 41.86 7.72
CA GLN A 27 -14.10 41.19 7.28
C GLN A 27 -13.98 39.75 7.75
N GLY A 28 -14.63 39.41 8.84
CA GLY A 28 -14.80 38.04 9.26
C GLY A 28 -15.35 37.25 8.08
N ILE A 29 -14.81 36.06 7.86
CA ILE A 29 -15.25 35.13 6.79
C ILE A 29 -16.77 34.99 6.92
N THR A 30 -17.52 35.51 5.97
CA THR A 30 -18.97 35.40 5.96
C THR A 30 -19.36 33.98 5.63
N ASN A 31 -20.48 33.45 6.14
CA ASN A 31 -20.98 32.11 5.83
C ASN A 31 -21.05 31.86 4.32
N ALA A 32 -21.36 32.90 3.53
CA ALA A 32 -21.36 32.82 2.07
C ALA A 32 -19.96 32.60 1.49
N THR A 33 -18.91 33.17 2.07
CA THR A 33 -17.51 32.91 1.61
C THR A 33 -17.05 31.51 1.97
N LEU A 34 -17.43 31.04 3.18
CA LEU A 34 -17.19 29.65 3.58
C LEU A 34 -17.88 28.66 2.64
N LEU A 35 -19.16 28.89 2.33
CA LEU A 35 -19.92 28.01 1.43
C LEU A 35 -19.33 27.96 0.03
N LYS A 36 -18.89 29.11 -0.52
CA LYS A 36 -18.19 29.15 -1.83
C LYS A 36 -16.87 28.39 -1.77
N GLY A 37 -16.09 28.52 -0.69
CA GLY A 37 -14.85 27.76 -0.50
C GLY A 37 -15.09 26.25 -0.49
N ILE A 38 -16.07 25.79 0.27
CA ILE A 38 -16.46 24.38 0.31
C ILE A 38 -16.88 23.89 -1.08
N PHE A 39 -17.69 24.66 -1.80
CA PHE A 39 -18.14 24.31 -3.15
C PHE A 39 -16.97 24.17 -4.13
N ILE A 40 -15.99 25.07 -4.10
CA ILE A 40 -14.79 25.01 -4.95
C ILE A 40 -13.97 23.75 -4.62
N VAL A 41 -13.79 23.43 -3.34
CA VAL A 41 -13.10 22.22 -2.90
C VAL A 41 -13.84 20.98 -3.38
N CYS A 42 -15.15 20.89 -3.18
CA CYS A 42 -15.95 19.74 -3.65
C CYS A 42 -15.92 19.60 -5.17
N ALA A 43 -15.97 20.71 -5.91
CA ALA A 43 -15.85 20.68 -7.37
C ALA A 43 -14.47 20.19 -7.82
N GLY A 44 -13.39 20.67 -7.18
CA GLY A 44 -12.03 20.19 -7.43
C GLY A 44 -11.86 18.69 -7.17
N TRP A 45 -12.39 18.20 -6.05
CA TRP A 45 -12.43 16.76 -5.73
C TRP A 45 -13.20 15.95 -6.78
N SER A 46 -14.36 16.43 -7.20
CA SER A 46 -15.16 15.75 -8.22
C SER A 46 -14.41 15.65 -9.55
N ILE A 47 -13.74 16.72 -9.97
CA ILE A 47 -12.90 16.73 -11.18
C ILE A 47 -11.75 15.74 -11.03
N TYR A 48 -11.09 15.70 -9.86
CA TYR A 48 -10.00 14.77 -9.59
C TYR A 48 -10.46 13.32 -9.71
N PHE A 49 -11.61 12.94 -9.12
CA PHE A 49 -12.12 11.55 -9.19
C PHE A 49 -12.49 11.10 -10.61
N ILE A 50 -12.93 12.02 -11.47
CA ILE A 50 -13.26 11.73 -12.87
C ILE A 50 -11.99 11.71 -13.74
N SER A 51 -10.95 12.41 -13.31
CA SER A 51 -9.68 12.55 -14.04
C SER A 51 -8.92 11.22 -14.16
N PRO A 52 -8.15 11.03 -15.25
CA PRO A 52 -7.18 9.93 -15.36
C PRO A 52 -6.14 9.88 -14.24
N LEU A 53 -5.91 11.00 -13.53
CA LEU A 53 -4.96 11.08 -12.41
C LEU A 53 -5.38 10.23 -11.20
N SER A 54 -6.68 9.93 -11.07
CA SER A 54 -7.19 9.07 -9.99
C SER A 54 -7.24 7.59 -10.37
N LYS A 55 -6.79 7.25 -11.59
CA LYS A 55 -6.87 5.90 -12.15
C LYS A 55 -5.50 5.25 -12.21
N VAL A 56 -5.46 3.93 -11.98
CA VAL A 56 -4.24 3.14 -12.12
C VAL A 56 -3.86 3.02 -13.58
N SER A 57 -2.63 3.40 -13.90
CA SER A 57 -2.03 3.23 -15.23
C SER A 57 -1.07 2.05 -15.28
N ASP A 58 -0.43 1.73 -14.15
CA ASP A 58 0.62 0.74 -14.09
C ASP A 58 0.59 -0.01 -12.76
N ILE A 59 0.85 -1.32 -12.84
CA ILE A 59 0.89 -2.23 -11.69
C ILE A 59 2.22 -2.96 -11.74
N GLU A 60 3.06 -2.69 -10.76
CA GLU A 60 4.34 -3.37 -10.56
C GLU A 60 4.14 -4.53 -9.58
N VAL A 61 4.55 -5.72 -9.96
CA VAL A 61 4.54 -6.90 -9.09
C VAL A 61 5.95 -7.19 -8.65
N VAL A 62 6.18 -7.32 -7.35
CA VAL A 62 7.49 -7.59 -6.77
C VAL A 62 7.41 -8.70 -5.73
N GLY A 63 8.54 -9.40 -5.52
CA GLY A 63 8.65 -10.49 -4.57
C GLY A 63 8.34 -11.87 -5.15
N LEU A 64 8.15 -11.98 -6.47
CA LEU A 64 7.96 -13.24 -7.17
C LEU A 64 9.30 -13.91 -7.45
N ASN A 65 9.37 -15.20 -7.22
CA ASN A 65 10.49 -16.08 -7.53
C ASN A 65 10.04 -17.37 -8.23
N GLN A 66 9.06 -18.07 -7.68
CA GLN A 66 8.51 -19.34 -8.21
C GLN A 66 7.09 -19.19 -8.75
N VAL A 67 6.31 -18.22 -8.23
CA VAL A 67 4.94 -18.00 -8.67
C VAL A 67 4.95 -17.21 -9.99
N PRO A 68 4.26 -17.69 -11.04
CA PRO A 68 4.16 -16.97 -12.29
C PRO A 68 3.46 -15.62 -12.13
N VAL A 69 3.98 -14.59 -12.79
CA VAL A 69 3.40 -13.22 -12.71
C VAL A 69 1.99 -13.22 -13.31
N GLU A 70 1.72 -14.04 -14.30
CA GLU A 70 0.42 -14.19 -14.94
C GLU A 70 -0.66 -14.63 -13.94
N LEU A 71 -0.34 -15.60 -13.08
CA LEU A 71 -1.25 -16.06 -12.03
C LEU A 71 -1.65 -14.91 -11.08
N VAL A 72 -0.69 -14.06 -10.74
CA VAL A 72 -0.95 -12.88 -9.88
C VAL A 72 -1.83 -11.88 -10.62
N GLN A 73 -1.54 -11.56 -11.88
CA GLN A 73 -2.29 -10.60 -12.67
C GLN A 73 -3.73 -11.04 -12.97
N GLU A 74 -3.96 -12.34 -13.11
CA GLU A 74 -5.30 -12.90 -13.33
C GLU A 74 -6.16 -12.88 -12.05
N ASN A 75 -5.53 -12.96 -10.88
CA ASN A 75 -6.21 -13.12 -9.59
C ASN A 75 -6.14 -11.88 -8.69
N ASP A 76 -5.44 -10.82 -9.07
CA ASP A 76 -5.31 -9.61 -8.24
C ASP A 76 -6.62 -8.80 -8.14
N GLY A 77 -7.56 -9.02 -9.06
CA GLY A 77 -8.82 -8.30 -9.12
C GLY A 77 -8.66 -6.80 -9.42
N ILE A 78 -7.51 -6.39 -9.95
CA ILE A 78 -7.21 -5.01 -10.30
C ILE A 78 -7.26 -4.85 -11.82
N THR A 79 -8.01 -3.85 -12.29
CA THR A 79 -8.10 -3.55 -13.71
C THR A 79 -7.44 -2.19 -14.01
N LYS A 80 -6.63 -2.12 -15.08
CA LYS A 80 -6.09 -0.84 -15.56
C LYS A 80 -7.23 0.14 -15.82
N GLY A 81 -7.05 1.38 -15.36
CA GLY A 81 -8.10 2.40 -15.42
C GLY A 81 -9.09 2.39 -14.25
N GLN A 82 -8.98 1.44 -13.31
CA GLN A 82 -9.74 1.44 -12.07
C GLN A 82 -9.27 2.58 -11.15
N SER A 83 -10.17 3.08 -10.30
CA SER A 83 -9.81 4.10 -9.32
C SER A 83 -8.82 3.58 -8.28
N ILE A 84 -7.73 4.31 -8.06
CA ILE A 84 -6.72 4.04 -7.03
C ILE A 84 -7.38 3.91 -5.66
N TRP A 85 -8.35 4.76 -5.35
CA TRP A 85 -9.05 4.75 -4.06
C TRP A 85 -9.89 3.49 -3.86
N THR A 86 -10.49 2.97 -4.93
CA THR A 86 -11.23 1.71 -4.89
C THR A 86 -10.29 0.55 -4.59
N ILE A 87 -9.11 0.51 -5.22
CA ILE A 87 -8.12 -0.53 -4.99
C ILE A 87 -7.60 -0.46 -3.56
N LEU A 88 -7.22 0.74 -3.07
CA LEU A 88 -6.74 0.92 -1.70
C LEU A 88 -7.80 0.56 -0.65
N ALA A 89 -9.06 0.89 -0.90
CA ALA A 89 -10.16 0.48 -0.02
C ALA A 89 -10.35 -1.05 0.01
N ASN A 90 -10.10 -1.73 -1.11
CA ASN A 90 -10.23 -3.18 -1.26
C ASN A 90 -8.90 -3.95 -1.13
N ARG A 91 -7.81 -3.32 -0.67
CA ARG A 91 -6.48 -3.93 -0.61
C ARG A 91 -6.43 -5.28 0.11
N TYR A 92 -7.20 -5.44 1.17
CA TYR A 92 -7.29 -6.71 1.90
C TYR A 92 -8.02 -7.80 1.10
N ARG A 93 -9.01 -7.40 0.31
CA ARG A 93 -9.69 -8.33 -0.60
C ARG A 93 -8.74 -8.83 -1.67
N THR A 94 -7.97 -7.94 -2.30
CA THR A 94 -6.93 -8.30 -3.27
C THR A 94 -5.91 -9.26 -2.64
N ALA A 95 -5.40 -8.96 -1.45
CA ALA A 95 -4.48 -9.84 -0.74
C ALA A 95 -5.07 -11.24 -0.51
N ASN A 96 -6.33 -11.32 -0.07
CA ASN A 96 -6.99 -12.61 0.15
C ASN A 96 -7.26 -13.36 -1.15
N LEU A 97 -7.60 -12.68 -2.24
CA LEU A 97 -7.77 -13.32 -3.55
C LEU A 97 -6.47 -13.98 -4.00
N LEU A 98 -5.35 -13.28 -3.87
CA LEU A 98 -4.03 -13.80 -4.23
C LEU A 98 -3.61 -14.98 -3.35
N LYS A 99 -3.82 -14.90 -2.03
CA LYS A 99 -3.53 -16.01 -1.11
C LYS A 99 -4.37 -17.26 -1.41
N ASN A 100 -5.61 -17.08 -1.86
CA ASN A 100 -6.49 -18.18 -2.23
C ASN A 100 -6.19 -18.73 -3.64
N ALA A 101 -5.53 -17.94 -4.48
CA ALA A 101 -5.17 -18.37 -5.85
C ALA A 101 -4.05 -19.39 -5.87
N SER A 102 -3.12 -19.34 -4.89
CA SER A 102 -2.03 -20.30 -4.80
C SER A 102 -1.54 -20.45 -3.36
N PRO A 103 -1.36 -21.70 -2.87
CA PRO A 103 -0.73 -21.96 -1.57
C PRO A 103 0.72 -21.45 -1.49
N LYS A 104 1.37 -21.26 -2.64
CA LYS A 104 2.72 -20.70 -2.74
C LYS A 104 2.76 -19.19 -2.45
N ILE A 105 1.63 -18.53 -2.19
CA ILE A 105 1.57 -17.13 -1.76
C ILE A 105 1.27 -17.08 -0.26
N LYS A 106 2.28 -16.73 0.54
CA LYS A 106 2.19 -16.59 2.00
C LYS A 106 1.43 -15.33 2.37
N ASP A 107 1.82 -14.20 1.78
CA ASP A 107 1.15 -12.92 1.98
C ASP A 107 1.23 -12.03 0.73
N ALA A 108 0.31 -11.08 0.65
CA ALA A 108 0.26 -10.11 -0.42
C ALA A 108 -0.16 -8.74 0.12
N SER A 109 0.45 -7.68 -0.37
CA SER A 109 0.08 -6.32 0.01
C SER A 109 0.06 -5.38 -1.18
N VAL A 110 -0.84 -4.41 -1.13
CA VAL A 110 -1.05 -3.41 -2.17
C VAL A 110 -0.59 -2.06 -1.67
N GLN A 111 0.30 -1.41 -2.39
CA GLN A 111 0.86 -0.11 -2.03
C GLN A 111 0.75 0.87 -3.21
N LEU A 112 0.51 2.14 -2.89
CA LEU A 112 0.61 3.23 -3.85
C LEU A 112 2.05 3.75 -3.85
N VAL A 113 2.76 3.62 -4.98
CA VAL A 113 4.17 4.06 -5.10
C VAL A 113 4.34 5.38 -5.84
N ALA A 114 3.34 5.74 -6.66
CA ALA A 114 3.27 7.04 -7.34
C ALA A 114 1.81 7.41 -7.61
N TRP A 115 1.56 8.61 -8.11
CA TRP A 115 0.21 9.16 -8.32
C TRP A 115 -0.78 8.21 -9.01
N ASN A 116 -0.29 7.34 -9.91
CA ASN A 116 -1.08 6.42 -10.71
C ASN A 116 -0.43 5.04 -10.85
N LYS A 117 0.57 4.74 -10.01
CA LYS A 117 1.26 3.44 -10.00
C LYS A 117 1.03 2.72 -8.69
N MET A 118 0.58 1.48 -8.82
CA MET A 118 0.40 0.57 -7.69
C MET A 118 1.53 -0.46 -7.68
N ARG A 119 1.88 -0.94 -6.50
CA ARG A 119 2.79 -2.06 -6.32
C ARG A 119 2.10 -3.14 -5.53
N LEU A 120 2.14 -4.35 -6.07
CA LEU A 120 1.79 -5.59 -5.40
C LEU A 120 3.07 -6.20 -4.84
N ASN A 121 3.22 -6.21 -3.53
CA ASN A 121 4.31 -6.96 -2.89
C ASN A 121 3.76 -8.33 -2.54
N ILE A 122 4.40 -9.36 -3.08
CA ILE A 122 4.07 -10.77 -2.84
C ILE A 122 5.16 -11.35 -1.94
N GLU A 123 4.75 -11.99 -0.89
CA GLU A 123 5.61 -12.84 -0.07
C GLU A 123 5.30 -14.28 -0.43
N GLU A 124 6.27 -14.97 -1.04
CA GLU A 124 6.11 -16.37 -1.40
C GLU A 124 6.29 -17.27 -0.18
N ASN A 125 5.63 -18.42 -0.23
CA ASN A 125 5.76 -19.52 0.70
C ASN A 125 6.61 -20.60 0.01
N PRO A 126 7.96 -20.56 0.20
CA PRO A 126 8.85 -21.43 -0.54
C PRO A 126 8.69 -22.89 -0.13
N ALA A 127 9.00 -23.79 -1.06
CA ALA A 127 9.17 -25.20 -0.74
C ALA A 127 10.40 -25.38 0.17
N VAL A 128 10.31 -26.29 1.13
CA VAL A 128 11.41 -26.67 2.03
C VAL A 128 11.84 -28.13 1.84
N GLY A 129 11.08 -28.89 1.07
CA GLY A 129 11.38 -30.27 0.71
C GLY A 129 10.31 -30.85 -0.21
N TYR A 130 10.58 -32.02 -0.73
CA TYR A 130 9.62 -32.73 -1.56
C TYR A 130 9.62 -34.23 -1.22
N TYR A 131 8.53 -34.91 -1.51
CA TYR A 131 8.43 -36.35 -1.37
C TYR A 131 7.51 -36.95 -2.43
N GLN A 132 7.64 -38.27 -2.61
CA GLN A 132 6.78 -39.02 -3.48
C GLN A 132 5.94 -40.04 -2.67
N SER A 133 4.65 -40.11 -2.99
CA SER A 133 3.74 -41.10 -2.43
C SER A 133 2.95 -41.77 -3.54
N GLY A 134 3.25 -43.01 -3.81
CA GLY A 134 2.76 -43.71 -5.02
C GLY A 134 3.30 -43.07 -6.28
N ASP A 135 2.40 -42.73 -7.21
CA ASP A 135 2.74 -42.09 -8.48
C ASP A 135 2.65 -40.55 -8.39
N LYS A 136 2.37 -40.01 -7.22
CA LYS A 136 2.18 -38.55 -7.00
C LYS A 136 3.38 -37.93 -6.30
N HIS A 137 3.65 -36.69 -6.70
CA HIS A 137 4.73 -35.90 -6.14
C HIS A 137 4.15 -34.74 -5.32
N TYR A 138 4.79 -34.46 -4.21
CA TYR A 138 4.36 -33.43 -3.26
C TYR A 138 5.51 -32.54 -2.87
N GLU A 139 5.20 -31.24 -2.71
CA GLU A 139 6.08 -30.26 -2.10
C GLU A 139 5.59 -29.95 -0.68
N LEU A 140 6.52 -29.86 0.27
CA LEU A 140 6.30 -29.32 1.59
C LEU A 140 6.70 -27.87 1.59
N LEU A 141 5.76 -26.99 1.89
CA LEU A 141 5.99 -25.54 2.00
C LEU A 141 6.48 -25.16 3.40
N GLU A 142 7.10 -23.99 3.51
CA GLU A 142 7.67 -23.46 4.77
C GLU A 142 6.64 -23.38 5.90
N ASP A 143 5.38 -23.06 5.59
CA ASP A 143 4.28 -22.97 6.57
C ASP A 143 3.71 -24.35 6.97
N GLY A 144 4.24 -25.44 6.38
CA GLY A 144 3.80 -26.81 6.65
C GLY A 144 2.65 -27.28 5.77
N GLN A 145 2.21 -26.51 4.78
CA GLN A 145 1.26 -26.97 3.76
C GLN A 145 1.94 -27.94 2.81
N ILE A 146 1.16 -28.95 2.39
CA ILE A 146 1.58 -29.95 1.43
C ILE A 146 0.77 -29.74 0.14
N ILE A 147 1.45 -29.60 -0.98
CA ILE A 147 0.81 -29.42 -2.28
C ILE A 147 1.23 -30.50 -3.26
N GLU A 148 0.28 -31.02 -4.03
CA GLU A 148 0.56 -31.94 -5.13
C GLU A 148 1.14 -31.16 -6.31
N VAL A 149 2.22 -31.66 -6.89
CA VAL A 149 2.91 -31.05 -8.02
C VAL A 149 3.17 -32.08 -9.11
N GLU A 150 3.33 -31.64 -10.35
CA GLU A 150 3.74 -32.49 -11.45
C GLU A 150 5.23 -32.85 -11.31
N ALA A 151 5.60 -34.01 -11.81
CA ALA A 151 6.97 -34.51 -11.66
C ALA A 151 8.05 -33.63 -12.29
N ASP A 152 7.70 -32.91 -13.35
CA ASP A 152 8.57 -31.94 -14.04
C ASP A 152 8.66 -30.61 -13.34
N ALA A 153 7.69 -30.28 -12.48
CA ALA A 153 7.65 -29.07 -11.67
C ALA A 153 8.38 -29.18 -10.32
N MET A 154 8.93 -30.38 -10.02
CA MET A 154 9.65 -30.60 -8.75
C MET A 154 10.93 -29.75 -8.67
N PRO A 155 11.13 -29.01 -7.58
CA PRO A 155 12.36 -28.25 -7.37
C PRO A 155 13.53 -29.20 -7.15
N LYS A 156 14.57 -29.08 -8.00
CA LYS A 156 15.77 -29.94 -7.92
C LYS A 156 16.72 -29.57 -6.80
N ASP A 157 16.53 -28.39 -6.22
CA ASP A 157 17.44 -27.78 -5.24
C ASP A 157 16.94 -27.92 -3.79
N TYR A 158 15.97 -28.81 -3.53
CA TYR A 158 15.42 -29.04 -2.20
C TYR A 158 15.54 -30.49 -1.77
N PRO A 159 15.64 -30.78 -0.46
CA PRO A 159 15.83 -32.14 0.04
C PRO A 159 14.65 -33.05 -0.26
N LEU A 160 14.97 -34.31 -0.57
CA LEU A 160 14.01 -35.39 -0.60
C LEU A 160 13.64 -35.77 0.84
N LEU A 161 12.33 -35.77 1.15
CA LEU A 161 11.82 -36.18 2.45
C LEU A 161 11.47 -37.65 2.41
N TYR A 162 12.09 -38.45 3.29
CA TYR A 162 11.97 -39.89 3.27
C TYR A 162 11.53 -40.48 4.60
N MET A 163 10.72 -41.54 4.61
CA MET A 163 10.22 -42.25 5.79
C MET A 163 9.24 -41.43 6.66
N PHE A 164 8.71 -40.31 6.17
CA PHE A 164 7.60 -39.64 6.83
C PHE A 164 6.30 -40.36 6.47
N THR A 165 5.44 -40.60 7.47
CA THR A 165 4.20 -41.36 7.31
C THR A 165 2.95 -40.57 7.66
N ASP A 166 3.09 -39.41 8.32
CA ASP A 166 2.00 -38.62 8.84
C ASP A 166 2.20 -37.12 8.57
N ASP A 167 1.14 -36.42 8.18
CA ASP A 167 1.15 -34.99 7.90
C ASP A 167 1.68 -34.16 9.07
N SER A 168 1.45 -34.61 10.31
CA SER A 168 1.96 -33.95 11.51
C SER A 168 3.50 -33.94 11.58
N GLN A 169 4.14 -34.97 11.04
CA GLN A 169 5.60 -35.07 10.98
C GLN A 169 6.18 -34.07 9.97
N TYR A 170 5.54 -33.94 8.79
CA TYR A 170 5.91 -32.93 7.80
C TYR A 170 5.73 -31.51 8.34
N GLN A 171 4.63 -31.24 9.04
CA GLN A 171 4.40 -29.92 9.66
C GLN A 171 5.43 -29.62 10.78
N ALA A 172 5.81 -30.63 11.58
CA ALA A 172 6.85 -30.47 12.58
C ALA A 172 8.21 -30.18 11.96
N LEU A 173 8.54 -30.87 10.84
CA LEU A 173 9.75 -30.63 10.07
C LEU A 173 9.76 -29.20 9.49
N ALA A 174 8.68 -28.76 8.85
CA ALA A 174 8.58 -27.44 8.25
C ALA A 174 8.89 -26.34 9.30
N LYS A 175 8.32 -26.43 10.51
CA LYS A 175 8.59 -25.50 11.62
C LYS A 175 10.05 -25.50 12.08
N GLN A 176 10.77 -26.59 11.91
CA GLN A 176 12.21 -26.64 12.22
C GLN A 176 13.02 -26.01 11.08
N LEU A 177 12.64 -26.29 9.84
CA LEU A 177 13.31 -25.75 8.66
C LEU A 177 13.08 -24.26 8.45
N GLU A 178 11.95 -23.71 8.90
CA GLU A 178 11.68 -22.24 8.90
C GLU A 178 12.82 -21.43 9.56
N LYS A 179 13.52 -22.05 10.53
CA LYS A 179 14.64 -21.42 11.25
C LYS A 179 15.98 -21.59 10.54
N VAL A 180 16.02 -22.38 9.50
CA VAL A 180 17.25 -22.72 8.76
C VAL A 180 17.31 -21.81 7.52
N PRO A 181 18.43 -21.14 7.26
CA PRO A 181 18.58 -20.33 6.05
C PRO A 181 18.32 -21.17 4.78
N ALA A 182 17.60 -20.62 3.82
CA ALA A 182 17.27 -21.30 2.57
C ALA A 182 18.52 -21.79 1.79
N SER A 183 19.65 -21.11 1.93
CA SER A 183 20.93 -21.55 1.34
C SER A 183 21.40 -22.88 1.91
N VAL A 184 21.18 -23.11 3.19
CA VAL A 184 21.57 -24.36 3.88
C VAL A 184 20.59 -25.48 3.51
N ILE A 185 19.29 -25.19 3.44
CA ILE A 185 18.28 -26.17 3.04
C ILE A 185 18.60 -26.73 1.64
N ARG A 186 19.03 -25.88 0.71
CA ARG A 186 19.39 -26.27 -0.66
C ARG A 186 20.63 -27.15 -0.77
N GLU A 187 21.47 -27.18 0.26
CA GLU A 187 22.66 -28.06 0.33
C GLU A 187 22.30 -29.46 0.89
N ILE A 188 21.11 -29.62 1.49
CA ILE A 188 20.65 -30.89 2.03
C ILE A 188 20.07 -31.72 0.88
N VAL A 189 20.60 -32.95 0.70
CA VAL A 189 20.13 -33.85 -0.35
C VAL A 189 18.87 -34.61 0.10
N GLU A 190 18.85 -35.05 1.36
CA GLU A 190 17.81 -35.91 1.91
C GLU A 190 17.61 -35.66 3.41
N ILE A 191 16.36 -35.74 3.83
CA ILE A 191 15.98 -35.69 5.26
C ILE A 191 15.18 -36.95 5.56
N GLN A 192 15.66 -37.74 6.50
CA GLN A 192 15.02 -38.95 6.98
C GLN A 192 14.34 -38.74 8.31
N TYR A 193 13.11 -39.25 8.46
CA TYR A 193 12.48 -39.37 9.75
C TYR A 193 13.10 -40.54 10.52
N PRO A 194 13.52 -40.33 11.80
CA PRO A 194 14.17 -41.37 12.62
C PRO A 194 13.25 -42.51 13.04
#